data_7880a20636bb015c74080ffc2c292c7f
#
_entry.id   7880a20636bb015c74080ffc2c292c7f
#
_cell.length_a   1.000
_cell.length_b   1.000
_cell.length_c   1.000
_cell.angle_alpha   90.00
_cell.angle_beta   90.00
_cell.angle_gamma   90.00
#
_symmetry.space_group_name_H-M   'P 1'
#
loop_
_entity.id
_entity.type
_entity.pdbx_description
1 polymer ?
#
loop_
_entity_poly.entity_id
_entity_poly.type
_entity_poly.pdbx_seq_one_letter_code
_entity_poly.pdbx_strand_id
1 'polypeptide(L)'
;MIKRIAISLKKEYWHQIIDGLKPVEYRKYAPTDDPEEPFLAIVHVSGTYAWQGVILFYGAEKDPETGGYCWIIRQVFTFPEGRRPMAYYHKKNGQPITGWPQTFVELSR
;
A
#
# COMPACT_ATOMS: atom_id res chain seq x y z
N MET A 1 -16.59 2.74 5.74
CA MET A 1 -15.24 3.30 6.04
C MET A 1 -14.21 2.57 5.20
N ILE A 2 -13.33 3.32 4.53
CA ILE A 2 -12.26 2.74 3.72
C ILE A 2 -11.19 2.17 4.63
N LYS A 3 -10.79 0.93 4.40
CA LYS A 3 -9.68 0.31 5.12
C LYS A 3 -8.35 0.92 4.68
N ARG A 4 -7.39 0.95 5.60
CA ARG A 4 -6.07 1.53 5.40
C ARG A 4 -5.00 0.52 5.75
N ILE A 5 -4.02 0.40 4.86
CA ILE A 5 -2.87 -0.47 5.05
C ILE A 5 -1.59 0.31 4.78
N ALA A 6 -0.46 -0.25 5.14
CA ALA A 6 0.86 0.26 4.78
C ALA A 6 1.56 -0.78 3.91
N ILE A 7 2.17 -0.33 2.83
CA ILE A 7 2.91 -1.21 1.92
C ILE A 7 4.32 -0.69 1.70
N SER A 8 5.21 -1.58 1.28
CA SER A 8 6.56 -1.24 0.87
C SER A 8 6.72 -1.59 -0.61
N LEU A 9 7.25 -0.65 -1.38
CA LEU A 9 7.48 -0.80 -2.82
C LEU A 9 8.95 -0.58 -3.14
N LYS A 10 9.42 -1.23 -4.20
CA LYS A 10 10.69 -0.89 -4.81
C LYS A 10 10.56 0.46 -5.51
N LYS A 11 11.66 1.22 -5.54
CA LYS A 11 11.70 2.56 -6.14
C LYS A 11 11.20 2.57 -7.58
N GLU A 12 11.63 1.59 -8.39
CA GLU A 12 11.24 1.49 -9.78
C GLU A 12 9.74 1.29 -9.97
N TYR A 13 9.11 0.48 -9.11
CA TYR A 13 7.65 0.26 -9.17
C TYR A 13 6.88 1.50 -8.74
N TRP A 14 7.36 2.19 -7.70
CA TRP A 14 6.75 3.44 -7.27
C TRP A 14 6.75 4.49 -8.39
N HIS A 15 7.87 4.64 -9.10
CA HIS A 15 7.99 5.56 -10.23
C HIS A 15 7.05 5.18 -11.37
N GLN A 16 6.93 3.90 -11.69
CA GLN A 16 5.99 3.43 -12.72
C GLN A 16 4.54 3.72 -12.35
N ILE A 17 4.19 3.59 -11.08
CA ILE A 17 2.85 3.90 -10.58
C ILE A 17 2.57 5.39 -10.71
N ILE A 18 3.50 6.25 -10.29
CA ILE A 18 3.37 7.70 -10.40
C ILE A 18 3.20 8.12 -11.85
N ASP A 19 3.96 7.52 -12.76
CA ASP A 19 3.94 7.86 -14.18
C ASP A 19 2.74 7.26 -14.94
N GLY A 20 1.90 6.50 -14.25
CA GLY A 20 0.73 5.87 -14.87
C GLY A 20 1.05 4.66 -15.74
N LEU A 21 2.28 4.14 -15.67
CA LEU A 21 2.73 3.00 -16.47
C LEU A 21 2.39 1.65 -15.84
N LYS A 22 2.01 1.64 -14.56
CA LYS A 22 1.68 0.43 -13.82
C LYS A 22 0.29 0.56 -13.21
N PRO A 23 -0.76 0.05 -13.91
CA PRO A 23 -2.14 0.22 -13.46
C PRO A 23 -2.57 -0.73 -12.34
N VAL A 24 -1.78 -1.77 -12.07
CA VAL A 24 -2.07 -2.76 -11.02
C VAL A 24 -0.80 -3.08 -10.24
N GLU A 25 -1.00 -3.45 -8.96
CA GLU A 25 0.05 -3.98 -8.11
C GLU A 25 -0.22 -5.45 -7.87
N TYR A 26 0.77 -6.29 -8.16
CA TYR A 26 0.64 -7.73 -7.96
C TYR A 26 1.18 -8.13 -6.60
N ARG A 27 0.35 -8.77 -5.80
CA ARG A 27 0.72 -9.27 -4.48
C ARG A 27 0.24 -10.71 -4.29
N LYS A 28 0.99 -11.47 -3.50
CA LYS A 28 0.67 -12.85 -3.20
C LYS A 28 -0.60 -12.99 -2.36
N TYR A 29 -0.89 -11.99 -1.53
CA TYR A 29 -1.97 -12.03 -0.55
C TYR A 29 -3.01 -10.95 -0.82
N ALA A 30 -4.23 -11.19 -0.31
CA ALA A 30 -5.28 -10.18 -0.32
C ALA A 30 -4.88 -9.00 0.57
N PRO A 31 -5.24 -7.75 0.19
CA PRO A 31 -4.87 -6.57 0.97
C PRO A 31 -5.67 -6.43 2.28
N THR A 32 -6.89 -6.94 2.30
CA THR A 32 -7.82 -6.85 3.43
C THR A 32 -8.70 -8.09 3.48
N ASP A 33 -9.54 -8.21 4.51
CA ASP A 33 -10.53 -9.29 4.61
C ASP A 33 -11.62 -9.19 3.53
N ASP A 34 -11.85 -7.96 3.02
CA ASP A 34 -12.81 -7.67 1.96
C ASP A 34 -12.07 -7.11 0.74
N PRO A 35 -11.32 -7.96 0.00
CA PRO A 35 -10.44 -7.46 -1.06
C PRO A 35 -11.15 -6.78 -2.22
N GLU A 36 -12.45 -7.04 -2.41
CA GLU A 36 -13.24 -6.42 -3.48
C GLU A 36 -13.58 -4.96 -3.17
N GLU A 37 -13.54 -4.56 -1.89
CA GLU A 37 -13.84 -3.20 -1.47
C GLU A 37 -12.64 -2.27 -1.69
N PRO A 38 -12.88 -0.97 -1.96
CA PRO A 38 -11.79 0.01 -2.05
C PRO A 38 -10.98 0.08 -0.76
N PHE A 39 -9.68 0.32 -0.90
CA PHE A 39 -8.79 0.51 0.25
C PHE A 39 -7.68 1.50 -0.08
N LEU A 40 -7.09 2.07 0.96
CA LEU A 40 -5.96 2.99 0.87
C LEU A 40 -4.69 2.31 1.33
N ALA A 41 -3.60 2.53 0.61
CA ALA A 41 -2.27 2.08 1.02
C ALA A 41 -1.34 3.27 1.17
N ILE A 42 -0.78 3.46 2.36
CA ILE A 42 0.32 4.40 2.55
C ILE A 42 1.62 3.74 2.12
N VAL A 43 2.43 4.45 1.37
CA VAL A 43 3.57 3.87 0.64
C VAL A 43 4.89 4.23 1.28
N HIS A 44 5.65 3.21 1.64
CA HIS A 44 7.08 3.27 1.91
C HIS A 44 7.83 2.79 0.67
N VAL A 45 8.88 3.49 0.28
CA VAL A 45 9.75 3.10 -0.82
C VAL A 45 11.10 2.66 -0.26
N SER A 46 11.60 1.51 -0.71
CA SER A 46 12.88 0.97 -0.27
C SER A 46 14.00 2.00 -0.42
N GLY A 47 14.79 2.17 0.63
CA GLY A 47 15.87 3.14 0.67
C GLY A 47 15.48 4.53 1.14
N THR A 48 14.22 4.75 1.51
CA THR A 48 13.74 6.04 2.04
C THR A 48 13.35 5.92 3.51
N TYR A 49 13.27 7.07 4.19
CA TYR A 49 12.92 7.16 5.62
C TYR A 49 11.59 7.86 5.87
N ALA A 50 10.84 8.14 4.82
CA ALA A 50 9.56 8.83 4.93
C ALA A 50 8.52 8.14 4.06
N TRP A 51 7.26 8.27 4.45
CA TRP A 51 6.16 7.85 3.61
C TRP A 51 6.16 8.68 2.33
N GLN A 52 6.07 8.02 1.18
CA GLN A 52 6.20 8.68 -0.12
C GLN A 52 4.88 9.11 -0.72
N GLY A 53 3.79 8.51 -0.29
CA GLY A 53 2.49 8.85 -0.82
C GLY A 53 1.41 7.86 -0.38
N VAL A 54 0.25 7.97 -1.03
CA VAL A 54 -0.90 7.11 -0.79
C VAL A 54 -1.44 6.64 -2.13
N ILE A 55 -1.79 5.38 -2.21
CA ILE A 55 -2.50 4.82 -3.36
C ILE A 55 -3.91 4.46 -2.93
N LEU A 56 -4.90 4.96 -3.68
CA LEU A 56 -6.28 4.51 -3.56
C LEU A 56 -6.49 3.39 -4.57
N PHE A 57 -6.92 2.23 -4.08
CA PHE A 57 -7.25 1.08 -4.92
C PHE A 57 -8.76 0.91 -5.03
N TYR A 58 -9.23 0.48 -6.20
CA TYR A 58 -10.64 0.07 -6.38
C TYR A 58 -10.98 -1.19 -5.60
N GLY A 59 -9.98 -1.99 -5.31
CA GLY A 59 -10.07 -3.30 -4.72
C GLY A 59 -9.01 -4.20 -5.34
N ALA A 60 -9.05 -5.47 -5.00
CA ALA A 60 -8.13 -6.47 -5.52
C ALA A 60 -8.90 -7.66 -6.06
N GLU A 61 -8.47 -8.18 -7.20
CA GLU A 61 -9.05 -9.35 -7.86
C GLU A 61 -8.09 -10.51 -7.75
N LYS A 62 -8.61 -11.70 -7.48
CA LYS A 62 -7.78 -12.89 -7.44
C LYS A 62 -7.33 -13.24 -8.85
N ASP A 63 -6.03 -13.50 -9.00
CA ASP A 63 -5.45 -13.95 -10.25
C ASP A 63 -5.53 -15.48 -10.33
N PRO A 64 -6.33 -16.03 -11.26
CA PRO A 64 -6.49 -17.50 -11.35
C PRO A 64 -5.23 -18.21 -11.83
N GLU A 65 -4.32 -17.53 -12.51
CA GLU A 65 -3.10 -18.15 -13.02
C GLU A 65 -2.06 -18.34 -11.92
N THR A 66 -1.88 -17.35 -11.05
CA THR A 66 -0.84 -17.38 -10.01
C THR A 66 -1.37 -17.71 -8.63
N GLY A 67 -2.68 -17.56 -8.41
CA GLY A 67 -3.30 -17.66 -7.09
C GLY A 67 -3.10 -16.44 -6.22
N GLY A 68 -2.39 -15.43 -6.72
CA GLY A 68 -2.20 -14.16 -6.04
C GLY A 68 -3.31 -13.16 -6.33
N TYR A 69 -3.02 -11.88 -6.15
CA TYR A 69 -4.00 -10.81 -6.30
C TYR A 69 -3.47 -9.67 -7.17
N CYS A 70 -4.35 -9.13 -7.99
CA CYS A 70 -4.13 -7.89 -8.74
C CYS A 70 -4.83 -6.76 -8.00
N TRP A 71 -4.07 -5.85 -7.42
CA TRP A 71 -4.60 -4.68 -6.71
C TRP A 71 -4.77 -3.55 -7.73
N ILE A 72 -6.01 -3.15 -7.97
CA ILE A 72 -6.37 -2.23 -9.06
C ILE A 72 -6.19 -0.79 -8.60
N ILE A 73 -5.23 -0.08 -9.19
CA ILE A 73 -4.91 1.30 -8.84
C ILE A 73 -5.97 2.25 -9.40
N ARG A 74 -6.55 3.08 -8.54
CA ARG A 74 -7.49 4.12 -8.91
C ARG A 74 -6.81 5.48 -8.99
N GLN A 75 -6.08 5.86 -7.95
CA GLN A 75 -5.48 7.19 -7.83
C GLN A 75 -4.25 7.14 -6.95
N VAL A 76 -3.27 8.00 -7.27
CA VAL A 76 -2.01 8.08 -6.55
C VAL A 76 -1.81 9.51 -6.06
N PHE A 77 -1.43 9.64 -4.79
CA PHE A 77 -1.08 10.92 -4.18
C PHE A 77 0.37 10.85 -3.69
N THR A 78 1.17 11.84 -4.04
CA THR A 78 2.56 11.91 -3.58
C THR A 78 2.67 12.91 -2.43
N PHE A 79 3.55 12.62 -1.46
CA PHE A 79 3.83 13.55 -0.38
C PHE A 79 4.98 14.48 -0.78
N PRO A 80 4.99 15.73 -0.26
CA PRO A 80 6.14 16.62 -0.45
C PRO A 80 7.42 16.02 0.12
N GLU A 81 8.56 16.38 -0.47
CA GLU A 81 9.86 15.96 0.04
C GLU A 81 10.05 16.38 1.49
N GLY A 82 10.78 15.57 2.24
CA GLY A 82 11.09 15.84 3.64
C GLY A 82 9.94 15.57 4.61
N ARG A 83 8.78 15.18 4.13
CA ARG A 83 7.67 14.85 5.01
C ARG A 83 7.99 13.60 5.83
N ARG A 84 7.90 13.71 7.14
CA ARG A 84 8.13 12.59 8.04
C ARG A 84 6.90 11.67 8.07
N PRO A 85 7.09 10.36 8.26
CA PRO A 85 5.98 9.45 8.41
C PRO A 85 5.17 9.78 9.66
N MET A 86 3.86 9.65 9.57
CA MET A 86 2.98 9.71 10.73
C MET A 86 3.12 8.41 11.54
N ALA A 87 2.80 8.50 12.82
CA ALA A 87 2.74 7.29 13.65
C ALA A 87 1.49 6.49 13.30
N TYR A 88 1.68 5.20 13.05
CA TYR A 88 0.60 4.26 12.80
C TYR A 88 0.73 3.07 13.73
N TYR A 89 -0.37 2.37 13.92
CA TYR A 89 -0.45 1.21 14.82
C TYR A 89 -0.97 0.01 14.07
N HIS A 90 -0.47 -1.16 14.42
CA HIS A 90 -0.99 -2.42 13.91
C HIS A 90 -2.43 -2.60 14.42
N LYS A 91 -3.35 -2.87 13.52
CA LYS A 91 -4.75 -3.09 13.87
C LYS A 91 -4.91 -4.29 14.82
N LYS A 92 -4.12 -5.34 14.59
CA LYS A 92 -4.25 -6.61 15.28
C LYS A 92 -3.90 -6.55 16.77
N ASN A 93 -2.89 -5.77 17.15
CA ASN A 93 -2.37 -5.76 18.52
C ASN A 93 -2.24 -4.38 19.15
N GLY A 94 -2.58 -3.31 18.42
CA GLY A 94 -2.50 -1.93 18.91
C GLY A 94 -1.08 -1.42 19.14
N GLN A 95 -0.05 -2.18 18.78
CA GLN A 95 1.34 -1.77 18.97
C GLN A 95 1.78 -0.77 17.89
N PRO A 96 2.64 0.20 18.22
CA PRO A 96 3.19 1.10 17.24
C PRO A 96 3.94 0.33 16.15
N ILE A 97 3.79 0.79 14.90
CA ILE A 97 4.59 0.25 13.80
C ILE A 97 5.97 0.88 13.88
N THR A 98 6.97 0.05 14.14
CA THR A 98 8.38 0.46 14.17
C THR A 98 9.06 0.00 12.88
N GLY A 99 9.79 0.89 12.24
CA GLY A 99 10.43 0.58 10.96
C GLY A 99 9.42 0.53 9.81
N TRP A 100 9.85 -0.01 8.70
CA TRP A 100 9.08 -0.01 7.45
C TRP A 100 8.51 -1.40 7.16
N PRO A 101 7.25 -1.50 6.69
CA PRO A 101 6.67 -2.81 6.38
C PRO A 101 7.40 -3.47 5.21
N GLN A 102 7.64 -4.77 5.33
CA GLN A 102 8.25 -5.55 4.25
C GLN A 102 7.25 -5.94 3.18
N THR A 103 6.01 -6.13 3.57
CA THR A 103 4.90 -6.44 2.67
C THR A 103 3.83 -5.38 2.83
N PHE A 104 2.83 -5.67 3.60
CA PHE A 104 1.84 -4.68 4.01
C PHE A 104 1.35 -5.00 5.42
N VAL A 105 0.79 -3.97 6.06
CA VAL A 105 0.24 -4.07 7.41
C VAL A 105 -1.10 -3.35 7.42
N GLU A 106 -2.12 -3.96 7.97
CA GLU A 106 -3.39 -3.27 8.16
C GLU A 106 -3.27 -2.28 9.31
N LEU A 107 -3.72 -1.04 9.09
CA LEU A 107 -3.59 0.05 10.04
C LEU A 107 -4.84 0.18 10.90
N SER A 108 -4.64 0.57 12.18
CA SER A 108 -5.73 0.80 13.13
C SER A 108 -6.35 2.19 13.02
N ARG A 109 -5.77 3.05 12.18
CA ARG A 109 -6.22 4.44 12.02
C ARG A 109 -6.54 4.74 10.59
#